data_a6faefca74253a2fdd065e575cc9d007
#
_entry.id   a6faefca74253a2fdd065e575cc9d007
#
_cell.length_a   1.000
_cell.length_b   1.000
_cell.length_c   1.000
_cell.angle_alpha   90.00
_cell.angle_beta   90.00
_cell.angle_gamma   90.00
#
_symmetry.space_group_name_H-M   'P 1'
#
loop_
_entity.id
_entity.type
_entity.pdbx_description
1 polymer ?
#
loop_
_entity_poly.entity_id
_entity_poly.type
_entity_poly.pdbx_seq_one_letter_code
_entity_poly.pdbx_strand_id
1 'polypeptide(L)'
;MSLNHDINAIVEQINKLEQELKDLNLWGGEALRPSDKDLSSTSPFCLDTIEFHHWLEYVLIARFRSMIEADMALPQAMMTHTYAQEKYRGQWSNYRNLIGILQELDKLVTIA
;
A
#
# COMPACT_ATOMS: atom_id res chain seq x y z
N MET A 1 0.20 20.01 -3.02
CA MET A 1 0.35 19.93 -1.56
C MET A 1 -0.96 19.47 -0.93
N SER A 2 -0.89 18.51 -0.03
CA SER A 2 -2.07 17.95 0.63
C SER A 2 -2.29 18.64 1.97
N LEU A 3 -3.06 19.71 1.98
CA LEU A 3 -3.22 20.58 3.15
C LEU A 3 -3.92 19.87 4.33
N ASN A 4 -4.76 18.89 4.03
CA ASN A 4 -5.55 18.19 5.05
C ASN A 4 -4.95 16.87 5.49
N HIS A 5 -3.84 16.45 4.89
CA HIS A 5 -3.17 15.21 5.22
C HIS A 5 -2.05 15.43 6.23
N ASP A 6 -1.96 14.53 7.21
CA ASP A 6 -0.82 14.49 8.12
C ASP A 6 0.29 13.69 7.44
N ILE A 7 1.16 14.39 6.73
CA ILE A 7 2.20 13.76 5.91
C ILE A 7 3.15 12.94 6.78
N ASN A 8 3.54 13.44 7.95
CA ASN A 8 4.45 12.72 8.83
C ASN A 8 3.84 11.39 9.31
N ALA A 9 2.56 11.40 9.65
CA ALA A 9 1.86 10.19 10.08
C ALA A 9 1.74 9.20 8.91
N ILE A 10 1.49 9.69 7.70
CA ILE A 10 1.41 8.85 6.51
C ILE A 10 2.77 8.21 6.21
N VAL A 11 3.86 8.99 6.27
CA VAL A 11 5.22 8.46 6.06
C VAL A 11 5.53 7.37 7.08
N GLU A 12 5.21 7.61 8.33
CA GLU A 12 5.44 6.61 9.39
C GLU A 12 4.68 5.33 9.09
N GLN A 13 3.43 5.45 8.66
CA GLN A 13 2.60 4.28 8.36
C GLN A 13 3.10 3.53 7.13
N ILE A 14 3.57 4.25 6.11
CA ILE A 14 4.18 3.64 4.93
C ILE A 14 5.43 2.85 5.33
N ASN A 15 6.24 3.39 6.23
CA ASN A 15 7.44 2.69 6.71
C ASN A 15 7.07 1.43 7.50
N LYS A 16 6.00 1.48 8.29
CA LYS A 16 5.49 0.30 9.00
C LYS A 16 4.99 -0.75 8.01
N LEU A 17 4.34 -0.33 6.93
CA LEU A 17 3.88 -1.25 5.90
C LEU A 17 5.05 -1.98 5.24
N GLU A 18 6.10 -1.26 4.88
CA GLU A 18 7.30 -1.89 4.32
C GLU A 18 7.89 -2.91 5.28
N GLN A 19 8.03 -2.55 6.56
CA GLN A 19 8.60 -3.44 7.56
C GLN A 19 7.74 -4.69 7.75
N GLU A 20 6.43 -4.53 7.76
CA GLU A 20 5.53 -5.66 7.92
C GLU A 20 5.64 -6.62 6.72
N LEU A 21 5.72 -6.09 5.51
CA LEU A 21 5.90 -6.93 4.32
C LEU A 21 7.22 -7.71 4.40
N LYS A 22 8.27 -7.09 4.91
CA LYS A 22 9.55 -7.77 5.13
C LYS A 22 9.43 -8.87 6.18
N ASP A 23 8.76 -8.57 7.29
CA ASP A 23 8.58 -9.53 8.38
C ASP A 23 7.75 -10.74 7.94
N LEU A 24 6.83 -10.55 7.00
CA LEU A 24 6.02 -11.62 6.43
C LEU A 24 6.70 -12.36 5.27
N ASN A 25 7.93 -11.97 4.91
CA ASN A 25 8.65 -12.51 3.76
C ASN A 25 7.94 -12.26 2.43
N LEU A 26 7.22 -11.16 2.33
CA LEU A 26 6.49 -10.77 1.12
C LEU A 26 7.19 -9.68 0.32
N TRP A 27 8.23 -9.07 0.89
CA TRP A 27 8.98 -8.00 0.22
C TRP A 27 9.86 -8.56 -0.87
N GLY A 28 9.67 -8.10 -2.12
CA GLY A 28 10.40 -8.62 -3.26
C GLY A 28 11.65 -7.86 -3.63
N GLY A 29 11.70 -6.56 -3.35
CA GLY A 29 12.83 -5.71 -3.72
C GLY A 29 12.99 -5.58 -5.23
N GLU A 30 14.15 -5.15 -5.67
CA GLU A 30 14.43 -4.99 -7.10
C GLU A 30 14.43 -6.33 -7.84
N ALA A 31 14.86 -7.40 -7.18
CA ALA A 31 15.00 -8.71 -7.82
C ALA A 31 13.67 -9.27 -8.31
N LEU A 32 12.57 -8.97 -7.62
CA LEU A 32 11.25 -9.52 -7.95
C LEU A 32 10.30 -8.45 -8.52
N ARG A 33 10.82 -7.28 -8.89
CA ARG A 33 9.98 -6.20 -9.41
C ARG A 33 9.28 -6.64 -10.69
N PRO A 34 7.93 -6.54 -10.76
CA PRO A 34 7.20 -6.86 -11.98
C PRO A 34 7.59 -5.94 -13.12
N SER A 35 7.29 -6.36 -14.35
CA SER A 35 7.54 -5.54 -15.54
C SER A 35 6.70 -4.27 -15.51
N ASP A 36 7.15 -3.24 -16.21
CA ASP A 36 6.38 -2.00 -16.34
C ASP A 36 5.00 -2.26 -16.94
N LYS A 37 4.91 -3.22 -17.85
CA LYS A 37 3.63 -3.63 -18.44
C LYS A 37 2.68 -4.15 -17.36
N ASP A 38 3.16 -5.05 -16.49
CA ASP A 38 2.34 -5.61 -15.43
C ASP A 38 1.92 -4.54 -14.41
N LEU A 39 2.82 -3.59 -14.12
CA LEU A 39 2.54 -2.51 -13.17
C LEU A 39 1.60 -1.44 -13.73
N SER A 40 1.39 -1.41 -15.05
CA SER A 40 0.51 -0.43 -15.69
C SER A 40 -0.92 -0.94 -15.90
N SER A 41 -1.27 -2.08 -15.30
CA SER A 41 -2.63 -2.62 -15.37
C SER A 41 -3.66 -1.60 -14.89
N THR A 42 -4.81 -1.58 -15.55
CA THR A 42 -5.95 -0.74 -15.17
C THR A 42 -6.95 -1.47 -14.28
N SER A 43 -6.75 -2.77 -14.02
CA SER A 43 -7.58 -3.52 -13.09
C SER A 43 -7.35 -3.05 -11.65
N PRO A 44 -8.36 -3.13 -10.77
CA PRO A 44 -8.17 -2.77 -9.37
C PRO A 44 -6.98 -3.53 -8.77
N PHE A 45 -6.07 -2.79 -8.11
CA PHE A 45 -4.86 -3.33 -7.47
C PHE A 45 -3.99 -4.15 -8.43
N CYS A 46 -4.12 -3.96 -9.74
CA CYS A 46 -3.38 -4.72 -10.76
C CYS A 46 -3.51 -6.24 -10.57
N LEU A 47 -4.67 -6.72 -10.10
CA LEU A 47 -4.84 -8.12 -9.70
C LEU A 47 -4.83 -9.09 -10.87
N ASP A 48 -4.99 -8.62 -12.10
CA ASP A 48 -4.90 -9.46 -13.29
C ASP A 48 -3.45 -9.75 -13.70
N THR A 49 -2.49 -9.03 -13.16
CA THR A 49 -1.08 -9.14 -13.56
C THR A 49 -0.12 -9.41 -12.41
N ILE A 50 -0.44 -9.01 -11.17
CA ILE A 50 0.46 -9.16 -10.02
C ILE A 50 -0.32 -9.55 -8.76
N GLU A 51 0.41 -10.03 -7.76
CA GLU A 51 -0.17 -10.33 -6.46
C GLU A 51 -0.46 -9.04 -5.67
N PHE A 52 -1.39 -9.12 -4.70
CA PHE A 52 -1.76 -7.97 -3.91
C PHE A 52 -0.58 -7.38 -3.13
N HIS A 53 0.26 -8.24 -2.53
CA HIS A 53 1.42 -7.75 -1.79
C HIS A 53 2.46 -7.08 -2.70
N HIS A 54 2.56 -7.50 -3.96
CA HIS A 54 3.38 -6.82 -4.95
C HIS A 54 2.80 -5.44 -5.29
N TRP A 55 1.47 -5.32 -5.38
CA TRP A 55 0.84 -4.03 -5.57
C TRP A 55 1.14 -3.08 -4.41
N LEU A 56 1.08 -3.59 -3.18
CA LEU A 56 1.40 -2.77 -2.00
C LEU A 56 2.83 -2.23 -2.08
N GLU A 57 3.77 -3.07 -2.46
CA GLU A 57 5.19 -2.70 -2.52
C GLU A 57 5.51 -1.80 -3.71
N TYR A 58 5.17 -2.24 -4.91
CA TYR A 58 5.66 -1.62 -6.14
C TYR A 58 4.77 -0.49 -6.64
N VAL A 59 3.53 -0.43 -6.20
CA VAL A 59 2.60 0.62 -6.61
C VAL A 59 2.28 1.55 -5.45
N LEU A 60 1.69 1.05 -4.38
CA LEU A 60 1.22 1.90 -3.28
C LEU A 60 2.37 2.63 -2.59
N ILE A 61 3.32 1.88 -2.06
CA ILE A 61 4.45 2.45 -1.31
C ILE A 61 5.30 3.33 -2.24
N ALA A 62 5.64 2.82 -3.41
CA ALA A 62 6.49 3.54 -4.35
C ALA A 62 5.84 4.85 -4.80
N ARG A 63 4.54 4.81 -5.11
CA ARG A 63 3.82 5.99 -5.58
C ARG A 63 3.69 7.03 -4.48
N PHE A 64 3.32 6.62 -3.26
CA PHE A 64 3.19 7.56 -2.15
C PHE A 64 4.52 8.24 -1.83
N ARG A 65 5.60 7.48 -1.78
CA ARG A 65 6.93 8.05 -1.52
C ARG A 65 7.33 9.06 -2.61
N SER A 66 7.06 8.73 -3.86
CA SER A 66 7.35 9.61 -4.99
C SER A 66 6.54 10.90 -4.92
N MET A 67 5.24 10.79 -4.62
CA MET A 67 4.36 11.96 -4.52
C MET A 67 4.76 12.86 -3.36
N ILE A 68 5.09 12.29 -2.21
CA ILE A 68 5.51 13.05 -1.03
C ILE A 68 6.83 13.77 -1.32
N GLU A 69 7.79 13.09 -1.92
CA GLU A 69 9.08 13.68 -2.27
C GLU A 69 8.92 14.84 -3.25
N ALA A 70 7.99 14.71 -4.20
CA ALA A 70 7.73 15.75 -5.20
C ALA A 70 6.73 16.81 -4.71
N ASP A 71 6.29 16.76 -3.47
CA ASP A 71 5.30 17.67 -2.88
C ASP A 71 4.01 17.70 -3.69
N MET A 72 3.59 16.55 -4.22
CA MET A 72 2.35 16.43 -4.98
C MET A 72 1.17 16.17 -4.06
N ALA A 73 -0.03 16.53 -4.52
CA ALA A 73 -1.26 16.25 -3.79
C ALA A 73 -1.50 14.73 -3.72
N LEU A 74 -1.79 14.22 -2.52
CA LEU A 74 -2.10 12.82 -2.31
C LEU A 74 -3.56 12.53 -2.65
N PRO A 75 -3.92 11.25 -2.91
CA PRO A 75 -5.33 10.87 -3.06
C PRO A 75 -6.12 11.28 -1.82
N GLN A 76 -7.40 11.58 -2.00
CA GLN A 76 -8.27 12.01 -0.90
C GLN A 76 -9.10 10.87 -0.33
N ALA A 77 -9.00 9.68 -0.89
CA ALA A 77 -9.70 8.50 -0.41
C ALA A 77 -8.92 7.25 -0.78
N MET A 78 -8.94 6.27 0.11
CA MET A 78 -8.29 4.99 -0.13
C MET A 78 -9.02 3.92 0.68
N MET A 79 -9.15 2.73 0.09
CA MET A 79 -9.85 1.62 0.73
C MET A 79 -9.10 0.32 0.43
N THR A 80 -7.96 0.12 1.09
CA THR A 80 -7.13 -1.06 0.86
C THR A 80 -7.38 -2.17 1.87
N HIS A 81 -7.72 -1.82 3.13
CA HIS A 81 -7.87 -2.83 4.18
C HIS A 81 -9.04 -3.77 3.94
N THR A 82 -10.10 -3.29 3.30
CA THR A 82 -11.26 -4.13 2.99
C THR A 82 -10.88 -5.28 2.06
N TYR A 83 -10.10 -4.97 1.02
CA TYR A 83 -9.60 -6.00 0.12
C TYR A 83 -8.66 -6.96 0.85
N ALA A 84 -7.78 -6.42 1.71
CA ALA A 84 -6.86 -7.27 2.47
C ALA A 84 -7.61 -8.25 3.38
N GLN A 85 -8.70 -7.81 4.01
CA GLN A 85 -9.53 -8.70 4.84
C GLN A 85 -10.09 -9.86 4.02
N GLU A 86 -10.53 -9.60 2.80
CA GLU A 86 -11.05 -10.66 1.93
C GLU A 86 -9.94 -11.56 1.42
N LYS A 87 -8.83 -10.98 1.00
CA LYS A 87 -7.68 -11.73 0.45
C LYS A 87 -7.13 -12.72 1.47
N TYR A 88 -7.06 -12.31 2.74
CA TYR A 88 -6.47 -13.11 3.80
C TYR A 88 -7.50 -13.77 4.69
N ARG A 89 -8.72 -13.95 4.18
CA ARG A 89 -9.78 -14.64 4.92
C ARG A 89 -9.31 -16.06 5.30
N GLY A 90 -9.50 -16.41 6.56
CA GLY A 90 -9.03 -17.68 7.09
C GLY A 90 -7.59 -17.66 7.57
N GLN A 91 -6.87 -16.56 7.35
CA GLN A 91 -5.47 -16.39 7.76
C GLN A 91 -5.27 -15.09 8.52
N TRP A 92 -6.33 -14.57 9.13
CA TRP A 92 -6.29 -13.25 9.78
C TRP A 92 -5.27 -13.17 10.90
N SER A 93 -5.04 -14.28 11.63
CA SER A 93 -4.05 -14.26 12.70
C SER A 93 -2.64 -13.98 12.16
N ASN A 94 -2.32 -14.47 10.95
CA ASN A 94 -1.02 -14.25 10.33
C ASN A 94 -0.88 -12.85 9.72
N TYR A 95 -2.00 -12.25 9.31
CA TYR A 95 -1.99 -10.98 8.57
C TYR A 95 -2.66 -9.83 9.33
N ARG A 96 -2.93 -10.04 10.63
CA ARG A 96 -3.60 -9.03 11.45
C ARG A 96 -2.86 -7.69 11.44
N ASN A 97 -1.55 -7.72 11.61
CA ASN A 97 -0.75 -6.50 11.64
C ASN A 97 -0.80 -5.78 10.29
N LEU A 98 -0.68 -6.52 9.21
CA LEU A 98 -0.76 -5.95 7.86
C LEU A 98 -2.11 -5.28 7.63
N ILE A 99 -3.19 -5.96 7.96
CA ILE A 99 -4.55 -5.42 7.79
C ILE A 99 -4.73 -4.16 8.66
N GLY A 100 -4.26 -4.18 9.90
CA GLY A 100 -4.33 -3.03 10.78
C GLY A 100 -3.55 -1.83 10.27
N ILE A 101 -2.36 -2.06 9.70
CA ILE A 101 -1.56 -0.99 9.11
C ILE A 101 -2.30 -0.38 7.92
N LEU A 102 -2.89 -1.21 7.06
CA LEU A 102 -3.65 -0.71 5.91
C LEU A 102 -4.90 0.05 6.36
N GLN A 103 -5.57 -0.42 7.40
CA GLN A 103 -6.74 0.29 7.93
C GLN A 103 -6.37 1.68 8.43
N GLU A 104 -5.29 1.79 9.18
CA GLU A 104 -4.82 3.08 9.68
C GLU A 104 -4.38 3.99 8.54
N LEU A 105 -3.68 3.44 7.55
CA LEU A 105 -3.26 4.21 6.38
C LEU A 105 -4.48 4.71 5.60
N ASP A 106 -5.50 3.86 5.40
CA ASP A 106 -6.73 4.28 4.74
C ASP A 106 -7.37 5.47 5.47
N LYS A 107 -7.40 5.43 6.81
CA LYS A 107 -7.95 6.53 7.61
C LYS A 107 -7.17 7.82 7.45
N LEU A 108 -5.84 7.73 7.43
CA LEU A 108 -4.97 8.90 7.29
C LEU A 108 -5.10 9.54 5.91
N VAL A 109 -5.33 8.73 4.88
CA VAL A 109 -5.43 9.21 3.50
C VAL A 109 -6.84 9.73 3.18
N THR A 110 -7.87 9.08 3.72
CA THR A 110 -9.25 9.46 3.42
C THR A 110 -9.65 10.69 4.23
N ILE A 111 -9.90 11.78 3.51
CA ILE A 111 -10.39 13.04 4.10
C ILE A 111 -11.77 13.31 3.54
N ALA A 112 -12.71 13.48 4.44
CA ALA A 112 -14.12 13.68 4.08
C ALA A 112 -14.41 15.14 3.81
#